data_8192398ac5c94cb620dab5e187cccdca
#
_entry.id   8192398ac5c94cb620dab5e187cccdca
#
_cell.length_a   1.000
_cell.length_b   1.000
_cell.length_c   1.000
_cell.angle_alpha   90.00
_cell.angle_beta   90.00
_cell.angle_gamma   90.00
#
_symmetry.space_group_name_H-M   'P 1'
#
loop_
_entity.id
_entity.type
_entity.pdbx_description
1 polymer ?
#
loop_
_entity_poly.entity_id
_entity_poly.type
_entity_poly.pdbx_seq_one_letter_code
_entity_poly.pdbx_strand_id
1 'polypeptide(L)'
;MKIGLYFGTFNPIHVGHLVIANYLADHTDLDEVWLVVSPHNPLKKKSTLLDDIHRLAIVREAIEDNDKLRASDVEFKLPKPSYTTTTLTYLEEKHPNHTFSLIMGEDNLRTFHKWYNHETLIANYPFYVYPRVLTEQEQLEENKIGSKEKNSFKEHPNVTFCSDAPVMKISASFIRKAIKEGKDVRYLLTDPVIKYIDEMNFYK
;
A
#
# COMPACT_ATOMS: atom_id res chain seq x y z
N MET A 1 16.57 13.07 0.28
CA MET A 1 15.76 12.29 1.23
C MET A 1 15.49 10.92 0.66
N LYS A 2 15.46 9.90 1.50
CA LYS A 2 15.07 8.53 1.15
C LYS A 2 13.57 8.37 1.40
N ILE A 3 12.81 8.16 0.33
CA ILE A 3 11.34 8.11 0.38
C ILE A 3 10.87 6.69 0.11
N GLY A 4 10.08 6.13 1.03
CA GLY A 4 9.39 4.86 0.82
C GLY A 4 8.03 5.08 0.14
N LEU A 5 7.81 4.48 -1.02
CA LEU A 5 6.52 4.56 -1.74
C LEU A 5 5.65 3.36 -1.38
N TYR A 6 4.56 3.62 -0.69
CA TYR A 6 3.58 2.62 -0.29
C TYR A 6 2.31 2.76 -1.14
N PHE A 7 2.21 1.95 -2.18
CA PHE A 7 1.10 1.97 -3.13
C PHE A 7 -0.13 1.24 -2.58
N GLY A 8 -1.28 1.87 -2.70
CA GLY A 8 -2.52 1.26 -2.27
C GLY A 8 -3.76 1.94 -2.83
N THR A 9 -4.86 1.19 -2.93
CA THR A 9 -6.17 1.78 -3.23
C THR A 9 -6.75 2.52 -2.03
N PHE A 10 -6.34 2.14 -0.80
CA PHE A 10 -6.78 2.74 0.47
C PHE A 10 -8.30 2.99 0.51
N ASN A 11 -9.09 1.93 0.41
CA ASN A 11 -10.54 2.00 0.29
C ASN A 11 -11.30 1.29 1.43
N PRO A 12 -11.26 1.83 2.67
CA PRO A 12 -10.45 2.93 3.17
C PRO A 12 -9.02 2.51 3.60
N ILE A 13 -8.16 3.49 3.89
CA ILE A 13 -6.96 3.27 4.71
C ILE A 13 -7.40 2.81 6.10
N HIS A 14 -6.59 1.99 6.76
CA HIS A 14 -6.90 1.44 8.07
C HIS A 14 -5.64 1.30 8.94
N VAL A 15 -5.83 1.03 10.23
CA VAL A 15 -4.73 0.93 11.21
C VAL A 15 -3.63 -0.03 10.74
N GLY A 16 -3.97 -1.14 10.08
CA GLY A 16 -2.95 -2.05 9.53
C GLY A 16 -2.00 -1.39 8.51
N HIS A 17 -2.49 -0.48 7.67
CA HIS A 17 -1.62 0.28 6.77
C HIS A 17 -0.75 1.29 7.54
N LEU A 18 -1.36 1.98 8.51
CA LEU A 18 -0.68 3.02 9.29
C LEU A 18 0.44 2.44 10.16
N VAL A 19 0.21 1.31 10.81
CA VAL A 19 1.22 0.59 11.62
C VAL A 19 2.42 0.23 10.76
N ILE A 20 2.22 -0.33 9.56
CA ILE A 20 3.31 -0.67 8.65
C ILE A 20 4.04 0.58 8.15
N ALA A 21 3.31 1.61 7.71
CA ALA A 21 3.91 2.83 7.20
C ALA A 21 4.77 3.54 8.28
N ASN A 22 4.22 3.67 9.49
CA ASN A 22 4.93 4.28 10.61
C ASN A 22 6.13 3.43 11.07
N TYR A 23 5.98 2.10 11.14
CA TYR A 23 7.08 1.22 11.48
C TYR A 23 8.25 1.40 10.49
N LEU A 24 7.97 1.39 9.20
CA LEU A 24 9.02 1.54 8.19
C LEU A 24 9.67 2.92 8.21
N ALA A 25 8.90 3.98 8.46
CA ALA A 25 9.42 5.34 8.60
C ALA A 25 10.30 5.53 9.84
N ASP A 26 10.15 4.68 10.87
CA ASP A 26 10.85 4.85 12.15
C ASP A 26 11.93 3.80 12.39
N HIS A 27 11.79 2.59 11.84
CA HIS A 27 12.68 1.45 12.05
C HIS A 27 13.55 1.10 10.85
N THR A 28 13.54 1.91 9.79
CA THR A 28 14.42 1.75 8.62
C THR A 28 15.20 3.04 8.36
N ASP A 29 15.96 3.10 7.29
CA ASP A 29 16.70 4.29 6.87
C ASP A 29 15.88 5.23 5.96
N LEU A 30 14.56 5.07 5.91
CA LEU A 30 13.65 5.97 5.22
C LEU A 30 13.43 7.27 6.02
N ASP A 31 13.51 8.40 5.34
CA ASP A 31 13.19 9.69 5.95
C ASP A 31 11.67 9.92 6.03
N GLU A 32 10.94 9.50 5.00
CA GLU A 32 9.47 9.60 4.92
C GLU A 32 8.88 8.38 4.21
N VAL A 33 7.60 8.11 4.48
CA VAL A 33 6.78 7.16 3.71
C VAL A 33 5.64 7.92 3.03
N TRP A 34 5.58 7.79 1.69
CA TRP A 34 4.50 8.35 0.90
C TRP A 34 3.44 7.30 0.59
N LEU A 35 2.24 7.50 1.10
CA LEU A 35 1.07 6.69 0.81
C LEU A 35 0.52 7.10 -0.57
N VAL A 36 0.92 6.37 -1.60
CA VAL A 36 0.54 6.65 -2.99
C VAL A 36 -0.84 6.08 -3.27
N VAL A 37 -1.83 6.96 -3.39
CA VAL A 37 -3.22 6.55 -3.66
C VAL A 37 -3.37 6.16 -5.12
N SER A 38 -3.49 4.87 -5.40
CA SER A 38 -3.65 4.37 -6.77
C SER A 38 -5.09 4.55 -7.25
N PRO A 39 -5.31 5.20 -8.41
CA PRO A 39 -6.65 5.46 -8.93
C PRO A 39 -7.39 4.18 -9.29
N HIS A 40 -6.69 3.21 -9.83
CA HIS A 40 -7.23 1.89 -10.15
C HIS A 40 -6.11 0.85 -10.26
N ASN A 41 -6.21 -0.19 -9.46
CA ASN A 41 -5.36 -1.36 -9.68
C ASN A 41 -6.01 -2.20 -10.81
N PRO A 42 -5.35 -2.39 -11.97
CA PRO A 42 -5.90 -3.14 -13.10
C PRO A 42 -6.28 -4.60 -12.74
N LEU A 43 -5.75 -5.12 -11.63
CA LEU A 43 -6.02 -6.47 -11.13
C LEU A 43 -7.25 -6.55 -10.21
N LYS A 44 -7.92 -5.42 -9.88
CA LYS A 44 -9.08 -5.38 -8.96
C LYS A 44 -10.36 -4.88 -9.63
N LYS A 45 -11.52 -5.48 -9.27
CA LYS A 45 -12.85 -5.05 -9.76
C LYS A 45 -13.23 -3.67 -9.21
N LYS A 46 -13.76 -2.79 -10.08
CA LYS A 46 -14.14 -1.39 -9.79
C LYS A 46 -15.37 -1.21 -8.88
N SER A 47 -16.22 -2.21 -8.70
CA SER A 47 -17.62 -2.04 -8.24
C SER A 47 -17.81 -1.52 -6.80
N THR A 48 -16.73 -1.37 -6.00
CA THR A 48 -16.82 -0.88 -4.61
C THR A 48 -15.76 0.17 -4.27
N LEU A 49 -15.10 0.73 -5.29
CA LEU A 49 -14.03 1.70 -5.09
C LEU A 49 -14.62 3.11 -5.01
N LEU A 50 -14.36 3.84 -3.92
CA LEU A 50 -14.66 5.27 -3.83
C LEU A 50 -13.84 6.07 -4.83
N ASP A 51 -14.34 7.24 -5.20
CA ASP A 51 -13.61 8.17 -6.06
C ASP A 51 -12.24 8.53 -5.47
N ASP A 52 -11.29 8.71 -6.36
CA ASP A 52 -9.87 8.94 -6.04
C ASP A 52 -9.69 10.10 -5.04
N ILE A 53 -10.47 11.19 -5.21
CA ILE A 53 -10.43 12.38 -4.36
C ILE A 53 -10.83 12.06 -2.91
N HIS A 54 -11.87 11.26 -2.72
CA HIS A 54 -12.33 10.88 -1.38
C HIS A 54 -11.34 9.94 -0.70
N ARG A 55 -10.74 9.00 -1.44
CA ARG A 55 -9.72 8.10 -0.88
C ARG A 55 -8.46 8.87 -0.47
N LEU A 56 -8.06 9.87 -1.26
CA LEU A 56 -6.96 10.76 -0.92
C LEU A 56 -7.28 11.59 0.34
N ALA A 57 -8.49 12.14 0.45
CA ALA A 57 -8.93 12.87 1.64
C ALA A 57 -8.87 11.97 2.88
N ILE A 58 -9.42 10.75 2.80
CA ILE A 58 -9.39 9.78 3.89
C ILE A 58 -7.95 9.44 4.31
N VAL A 59 -7.00 9.33 3.35
CA VAL A 59 -5.59 9.10 3.69
C VAL A 59 -5.00 10.32 4.40
N ARG A 60 -5.31 11.54 3.98
CA ARG A 60 -4.84 12.78 4.65
C ARG A 60 -5.33 12.88 6.08
N GLU A 61 -6.63 12.65 6.31
CA GLU A 61 -7.21 12.59 7.66
C GLU A 61 -6.53 11.54 8.54
N ALA A 62 -6.17 10.39 7.96
CA ALA A 62 -5.57 9.31 8.72
C ALA A 62 -4.16 9.60 9.24
N ILE A 63 -3.43 10.50 8.60
CA ILE A 63 -2.01 10.77 8.86
C ILE A 63 -1.73 12.21 9.27
N GLU A 64 -2.76 13.00 9.59
CA GLU A 64 -2.64 14.43 9.88
C GLU A 64 -1.60 14.71 10.98
N ASP A 65 -1.53 13.85 11.99
CA ASP A 65 -0.65 14.00 13.16
C ASP A 65 0.73 13.36 12.98
N ASN A 66 1.11 12.92 11.76
CA ASN A 66 2.37 12.21 11.53
C ASN A 66 3.26 12.89 10.50
N ASP A 67 4.33 13.52 10.95
CA ASP A 67 5.25 14.31 10.11
C ASP A 67 6.10 13.45 9.15
N LYS A 68 6.21 12.13 9.37
CA LYS A 68 6.97 11.22 8.50
C LYS A 68 6.11 10.54 7.42
N LEU A 69 4.78 10.73 7.46
CA LEU A 69 3.86 10.14 6.50
C LEU A 69 3.26 11.23 5.59
N ARG A 70 3.15 10.94 4.30
CA ARG A 70 2.55 11.85 3.31
C ARG A 70 1.56 11.12 2.41
N ALA A 71 0.42 11.76 2.14
CA ALA A 71 -0.51 11.30 1.10
C ALA A 71 -0.08 11.83 -0.27
N SER A 72 0.04 10.96 -1.26
CA SER A 72 0.46 11.31 -2.62
C SER A 72 -0.62 11.00 -3.65
N ASP A 73 -0.96 12.00 -4.47
CA ASP A 73 -1.87 11.93 -5.61
C ASP A 73 -1.14 11.79 -6.96
N VAL A 74 0.13 11.41 -6.92
CA VAL A 74 0.99 11.40 -8.11
C VAL A 74 0.38 10.63 -9.27
N GLU A 75 -0.24 9.47 -9.00
CA GLU A 75 -0.84 8.62 -10.03
C GLU A 75 -2.14 9.20 -10.64
N PHE A 76 -2.76 10.23 -10.03
CA PHE A 76 -4.00 10.82 -10.57
C PHE A 76 -3.77 11.55 -11.89
N LYS A 77 -2.55 12.05 -12.09
CA LYS A 77 -2.13 12.82 -13.27
C LYS A 77 -1.40 11.98 -14.32
N LEU A 78 -1.13 10.72 -14.01
CA LEU A 78 -0.41 9.82 -14.91
C LEU A 78 -1.38 9.04 -15.84
N PRO A 79 -0.89 8.55 -16.99
CA PRO A 79 -1.69 7.70 -17.86
C PRO A 79 -2.21 6.45 -17.13
N LYS A 80 -3.44 6.06 -17.44
CA LYS A 80 -4.08 4.85 -16.89
C LYS A 80 -4.04 3.71 -17.92
N PRO A 81 -3.72 2.47 -17.50
CA PRO A 81 -3.43 2.02 -16.14
C PRO A 81 -2.09 2.53 -15.61
N SER A 82 -2.05 2.85 -14.31
CA SER A 82 -0.81 3.29 -13.66
C SER A 82 0.16 2.13 -13.50
N TYR A 83 1.39 2.33 -13.97
CA TYR A 83 2.50 1.39 -13.75
C TYR A 83 3.54 2.00 -12.82
N THR A 84 4.03 1.23 -11.88
CA THR A 84 5.03 1.66 -10.89
C THR A 84 6.27 2.28 -11.54
N THR A 85 6.74 1.73 -12.67
CA THR A 85 7.86 2.30 -13.44
C THR A 85 7.57 3.74 -13.90
N THR A 86 6.39 4.00 -14.45
CA THR A 86 6.00 5.34 -14.91
C THR A 86 5.93 6.32 -13.73
N THR A 87 5.39 5.87 -12.60
CA THR A 87 5.30 6.68 -11.39
C THR A 87 6.67 7.05 -10.85
N LEU A 88 7.60 6.08 -10.80
CA LEU A 88 8.97 6.31 -10.36
C LEU A 88 9.72 7.28 -11.26
N THR A 89 9.68 7.09 -12.58
CA THR A 89 10.31 8.02 -13.55
C THR A 89 9.80 9.45 -13.34
N TYR A 90 8.48 9.63 -13.23
CA TYR A 90 7.90 10.96 -12.98
C TYR A 90 8.36 11.58 -11.66
N LEU A 91 8.43 10.76 -10.59
CA LEU A 91 8.88 11.25 -9.28
C LEU A 91 10.36 11.63 -9.27
N GLU A 92 11.22 10.87 -9.94
CA GLU A 92 12.64 11.18 -10.07
C GLU A 92 12.89 12.48 -10.85
N GLU A 93 12.16 12.69 -11.95
CA GLU A 93 12.21 13.94 -12.70
C GLU A 93 11.76 15.14 -11.86
N LYS A 94 10.72 14.97 -11.08
CA LYS A 94 10.14 16.04 -10.26
C LYS A 94 10.93 16.32 -8.98
N HIS A 95 11.59 15.30 -8.43
CA HIS A 95 12.31 15.36 -7.16
C HIS A 95 13.75 14.79 -7.29
N PRO A 96 14.64 15.43 -8.07
CA PRO A 96 15.97 14.89 -8.41
C PRO A 96 16.89 14.71 -7.19
N ASN A 97 16.57 15.33 -6.06
CA ASN A 97 17.31 15.22 -4.81
C ASN A 97 16.75 14.15 -3.85
N HIS A 98 15.75 13.37 -4.29
CA HIS A 98 15.19 12.27 -3.51
C HIS A 98 15.59 10.92 -4.12
N THR A 99 15.71 9.94 -3.28
CA THR A 99 15.81 8.53 -3.69
C THR A 99 14.55 7.81 -3.28
N PHE A 100 14.03 6.98 -4.17
CA PHE A 100 12.78 6.27 -3.95
C PHE A 100 13.00 4.79 -3.72
N SER A 101 12.24 4.24 -2.78
CA SER A 101 12.19 2.81 -2.47
C SER A 101 10.75 2.32 -2.54
N LEU A 102 10.53 1.05 -2.82
CA LEU A 102 9.19 0.47 -2.88
C LEU A 102 8.86 -0.25 -1.57
N ILE A 103 7.66 -0.01 -1.05
CA ILE A 103 7.12 -0.71 0.12
C ILE A 103 6.00 -1.64 -0.35
N MET A 104 6.09 -2.92 0.01
CA MET A 104 5.06 -3.89 -0.32
C MET A 104 4.93 -5.03 0.69
N GLY A 105 3.77 -5.65 0.73
CA GLY A 105 3.58 -6.90 1.46
C GLY A 105 4.21 -8.09 0.75
N GLU A 106 4.58 -9.11 1.49
CA GLU A 106 5.16 -10.35 0.97
C GLU A 106 4.28 -11.02 -0.10
N ASP A 107 2.95 -10.87 -0.01
CA ASP A 107 2.00 -11.35 -1.02
C ASP A 107 2.19 -10.71 -2.39
N ASN A 108 2.53 -9.42 -2.43
CA ASN A 108 2.84 -8.71 -3.67
C ASN A 108 4.21 -9.14 -4.22
N LEU A 109 5.21 -9.34 -3.37
CA LEU A 109 6.53 -9.83 -3.79
C LEU A 109 6.43 -11.19 -4.49
N ARG A 110 5.58 -12.10 -4.01
CA ARG A 110 5.36 -13.41 -4.63
C ARG A 110 4.79 -13.33 -6.04
N THR A 111 4.00 -12.30 -6.34
CA THR A 111 3.40 -12.05 -7.65
C THR A 111 4.13 -10.98 -8.46
N PHE A 112 5.27 -10.51 -7.96
CA PHE A 112 6.02 -9.39 -8.53
C PHE A 112 6.49 -9.65 -9.97
N HIS A 113 6.79 -10.91 -10.32
CA HIS A 113 7.12 -11.32 -11.70
C HIS A 113 6.04 -10.97 -12.74
N LYS A 114 4.80 -10.68 -12.29
CA LYS A 114 3.68 -10.24 -13.15
C LYS A 114 3.64 -8.72 -13.37
N TRP A 115 4.48 -7.98 -12.66
CA TRP A 115 4.48 -6.52 -12.76
C TRP A 115 5.18 -6.08 -14.04
N TYR A 116 4.65 -5.03 -14.65
CA TYR A 116 5.27 -4.46 -15.84
C TYR A 116 6.70 -3.98 -15.53
N ASN A 117 7.66 -4.42 -16.33
CA ASN A 117 9.10 -4.14 -16.16
C ASN A 117 9.65 -4.50 -14.76
N HIS A 118 9.19 -5.59 -14.15
CA HIS A 118 9.62 -6.00 -12.82
C HIS A 118 11.14 -6.20 -12.71
N GLU A 119 11.82 -6.67 -13.77
CA GLU A 119 13.27 -6.84 -13.79
C GLU A 119 14.00 -5.49 -13.64
N THR A 120 13.54 -4.46 -14.33
CA THR A 120 14.06 -3.09 -14.21
C THR A 120 13.80 -2.52 -12.82
N LEU A 121 12.62 -2.77 -12.25
CA LEU A 121 12.29 -2.33 -10.90
C LEU A 121 13.21 -2.94 -9.86
N ILE A 122 13.36 -4.28 -9.86
CA ILE A 122 14.16 -4.96 -8.84
C ILE A 122 15.66 -4.65 -8.98
N ALA A 123 16.14 -4.38 -10.19
CA ALA A 123 17.54 -4.04 -10.43
C ALA A 123 17.92 -2.63 -9.95
N ASN A 124 16.99 -1.66 -10.00
CA ASN A 124 17.32 -0.25 -9.83
C ASN A 124 16.78 0.36 -8.53
N TYR A 125 15.80 -0.25 -7.86
CA TYR A 125 15.17 0.32 -6.68
C TYR A 125 15.30 -0.58 -5.47
N PRO A 126 15.50 -0.03 -4.26
CA PRO A 126 15.37 -0.77 -3.01
C PRO A 126 13.90 -1.13 -2.72
N PHE A 127 13.70 -2.29 -2.11
CA PHE A 127 12.40 -2.79 -1.68
C PHE A 127 12.39 -3.03 -0.18
N TYR A 128 11.39 -2.52 0.52
CA TYR A 128 11.07 -2.87 1.90
C TYR A 128 9.84 -3.77 1.89
N VAL A 129 10.04 -5.01 2.31
CA VAL A 129 8.99 -6.03 2.27
C VAL A 129 8.60 -6.42 3.68
N TYR A 130 7.32 -6.26 4.02
CA TYR A 130 6.79 -6.65 5.32
C TYR A 130 6.02 -7.98 5.22
N PRO A 131 6.05 -8.82 6.28
CA PRO A 131 5.29 -10.04 6.33
C PRO A 131 3.79 -9.77 6.31
N ARG A 132 3.00 -10.70 5.78
CA ARG A 132 1.54 -10.59 5.75
C ARG A 132 0.88 -11.90 6.15
N VAL A 133 -0.15 -11.81 7.01
CA VAL A 133 -1.02 -12.95 7.28
C VAL A 133 -1.97 -13.13 6.09
N LEU A 134 -1.86 -14.25 5.43
CA LEU A 134 -2.74 -14.60 4.32
C LEU A 134 -4.13 -15.00 4.84
N THR A 135 -5.16 -14.66 4.08
CA THR A 135 -6.50 -15.22 4.27
C THR A 135 -6.51 -16.71 3.86
N GLU A 136 -7.50 -17.46 4.30
CA GLU A 136 -7.65 -18.88 3.93
C GLU A 136 -7.71 -19.06 2.40
N GLN A 137 -8.38 -18.15 1.68
CA GLN A 137 -8.44 -18.18 0.22
C GLN A 137 -7.07 -17.92 -0.42
N GLU A 138 -6.34 -16.91 0.07
CA GLU A 138 -4.98 -16.60 -0.38
C GLU A 138 -4.02 -17.77 -0.10
N GLN A 139 -4.17 -18.46 1.04
CA GLN A 139 -3.40 -19.65 1.37
C GLN A 139 -3.69 -20.82 0.41
N LEU A 140 -4.95 -21.02 0.04
CA LEU A 140 -5.35 -22.03 -0.93
C LEU A 140 -4.80 -21.75 -2.34
N GLU A 141 -4.79 -20.49 -2.75
CA GLU A 141 -4.18 -20.06 -4.02
C GLU A 141 -2.66 -20.20 -3.98
N GLU A 142 -2.05 -19.83 -2.86
CA GLU A 142 -0.61 -19.97 -2.66
C GLU A 142 -0.12 -21.43 -2.73
N ASN A 143 -0.90 -22.36 -2.20
CA ASN A 143 -0.58 -23.79 -2.24
C ASN A 143 -0.59 -24.36 -3.68
N LYS A 144 -1.21 -23.67 -4.64
CA LYS A 144 -1.19 -24.02 -6.07
C LYS A 144 0.03 -23.49 -6.82
N ILE A 145 0.75 -22.52 -6.24
CA ILE A 145 1.97 -21.95 -6.83
C ILE A 145 3.16 -22.83 -6.42
N GLY A 146 3.96 -23.23 -7.39
CA GLY A 146 5.13 -24.10 -7.15
C GLY A 146 6.15 -23.46 -6.20
N SER A 147 6.78 -24.27 -5.35
CA SER A 147 7.69 -23.80 -4.29
C SER A 147 8.93 -23.05 -4.80
N LYS A 148 9.36 -23.26 -6.06
CA LYS A 148 10.50 -22.57 -6.68
C LYS A 148 10.21 -21.12 -7.08
N GLU A 149 8.96 -20.79 -7.38
CA GLU A 149 8.56 -19.41 -7.73
C GLU A 149 8.30 -18.56 -6.48
N LYS A 150 8.05 -19.19 -5.33
CA LYS A 150 7.64 -18.52 -4.09
C LYS A 150 8.69 -17.58 -3.47
N ASN A 151 9.98 -17.80 -3.73
CA ASN A 151 11.06 -17.10 -2.99
C ASN A 151 12.12 -16.42 -3.88
N SER A 152 11.95 -16.38 -5.20
CA SER A 152 13.00 -15.92 -6.12
C SER A 152 13.49 -14.48 -5.89
N PHE A 153 12.64 -13.61 -5.33
CA PHE A 153 13.00 -12.20 -5.08
C PHE A 153 13.36 -11.91 -3.62
N LYS A 154 13.04 -12.79 -2.67
CA LYS A 154 13.26 -12.54 -1.24
C LYS A 154 14.75 -12.41 -0.88
N GLU A 155 15.61 -13.12 -1.61
CA GLU A 155 17.06 -13.11 -1.42
C GLU A 155 17.77 -12.10 -2.32
N HIS A 156 17.02 -11.29 -3.09
CA HIS A 156 17.63 -10.29 -3.97
C HIS A 156 18.31 -9.18 -3.16
N PRO A 157 19.51 -8.70 -3.56
CA PRO A 157 20.27 -7.69 -2.81
C PRO A 157 19.50 -6.40 -2.52
N ASN A 158 18.59 -6.01 -3.42
CA ASN A 158 17.79 -4.80 -3.27
C ASN A 158 16.50 -5.04 -2.45
N VAL A 159 16.30 -6.22 -1.86
CA VAL A 159 15.13 -6.54 -1.03
C VAL A 159 15.54 -6.63 0.44
N THR A 160 15.00 -5.72 1.23
CA THR A 160 15.08 -5.76 2.69
C THR A 160 13.77 -6.33 3.24
N PHE A 161 13.85 -7.52 3.84
CA PHE A 161 12.70 -8.15 4.47
C PHE A 161 12.58 -7.72 5.93
N CYS A 162 11.54 -6.95 6.25
CA CYS A 162 11.28 -6.39 7.57
C CYS A 162 10.50 -7.41 8.44
N SER A 163 11.18 -8.47 8.89
CA SER A 163 10.55 -9.58 9.65
C SER A 163 9.85 -9.14 10.93
N ASP A 164 10.37 -8.09 11.58
CA ASP A 164 9.89 -7.59 12.87
C ASP A 164 8.74 -6.59 12.73
N ALA A 165 8.34 -6.27 11.48
CA ALA A 165 7.20 -5.40 11.25
C ALA A 165 5.92 -6.00 11.82
N PRO A 166 5.11 -5.24 12.59
CA PRO A 166 3.90 -5.75 13.22
C PRO A 166 2.89 -6.25 12.18
N VAL A 167 2.44 -7.48 12.30
CA VAL A 167 1.50 -8.10 11.36
C VAL A 167 0.09 -8.06 11.91
N MET A 168 -0.83 -7.51 11.13
CA MET A 168 -2.24 -7.40 11.50
C MET A 168 -3.14 -8.03 10.43
N LYS A 169 -4.08 -8.88 10.86
CA LYS A 169 -5.10 -9.47 9.98
C LYS A 169 -6.28 -8.52 9.81
N ILE A 170 -6.05 -7.37 9.18
CA ILE A 170 -7.09 -6.36 8.88
C ILE A 170 -7.16 -6.17 7.36
N SER A 171 -8.39 -6.05 6.84
CA SER A 171 -8.60 -5.73 5.42
C SER A 171 -9.68 -4.67 5.22
N ALA A 172 -9.49 -3.80 4.22
CA ALA A 172 -10.48 -2.81 3.84
C ALA A 172 -11.83 -3.45 3.45
N SER A 173 -11.83 -4.65 2.88
CA SER A 173 -13.05 -5.37 2.54
C SER A 173 -13.85 -5.78 3.77
N PHE A 174 -13.18 -6.25 4.82
CA PHE A 174 -13.82 -6.54 6.11
C PHE A 174 -14.45 -5.28 6.71
N ILE A 175 -13.71 -4.16 6.70
CA ILE A 175 -14.18 -2.88 7.24
C ILE A 175 -15.43 -2.38 6.50
N ARG A 176 -15.40 -2.37 5.15
CA ARG A 176 -16.57 -1.97 4.35
C ARG A 176 -17.79 -2.84 4.61
N LYS A 177 -17.59 -4.16 4.75
CA LYS A 177 -18.67 -5.08 5.10
C LYS A 177 -19.24 -4.78 6.50
N ALA A 178 -18.37 -4.55 7.48
CA ALA A 178 -18.78 -4.21 8.84
C ALA A 178 -19.60 -2.91 8.90
N ILE A 179 -19.15 -1.85 8.20
CA ILE A 179 -19.90 -0.58 8.09
C ILE A 179 -21.29 -0.81 7.49
N LYS A 180 -21.36 -1.54 6.36
CA LYS A 180 -22.61 -1.87 5.69
C LYS A 180 -23.60 -2.65 6.59
N GLU A 181 -23.07 -3.47 7.48
CA GLU A 181 -23.85 -4.24 8.47
C GLU A 181 -24.13 -3.47 9.76
N GLY A 182 -23.78 -2.18 9.84
CA GLY A 182 -23.95 -1.36 11.02
C GLY A 182 -23.10 -1.78 12.22
N LYS A 183 -21.99 -2.47 11.97
CA LYS A 183 -21.04 -2.91 13.01
C LYS A 183 -20.05 -1.81 13.35
N ASP A 184 -19.62 -1.77 14.60
CA ASP A 184 -18.57 -0.85 15.07
C ASP A 184 -17.20 -1.19 14.45
N VAL A 185 -16.55 -0.18 13.88
CA VAL A 185 -15.22 -0.27 13.26
C VAL A 185 -14.16 0.54 14.00
N ARG A 186 -14.46 1.02 15.22
CA ARG A 186 -13.47 1.67 16.07
C ARG A 186 -12.24 0.78 16.26
N TYR A 187 -11.08 1.42 16.37
CA TYR A 187 -9.77 0.75 16.47
C TYR A 187 -9.31 0.00 15.19
N LEU A 188 -10.16 -0.09 14.15
CA LEU A 188 -9.75 -0.52 12.83
C LEU A 188 -9.41 0.67 11.92
N LEU A 189 -10.02 1.81 12.22
CA LEU A 189 -9.82 3.11 11.58
C LEU A 189 -9.45 4.15 12.65
N THR A 190 -8.80 5.24 12.23
CA THR A 190 -8.59 6.39 13.12
C THR A 190 -9.89 7.19 13.27
N ASP A 191 -10.05 7.93 14.37
CA ASP A 191 -11.25 8.73 14.63
C ASP A 191 -11.54 9.75 13.51
N PRO A 192 -10.55 10.49 12.94
CA PRO A 192 -10.79 11.38 11.80
C PRO A 192 -11.35 10.65 10.59
N VAL A 193 -10.83 9.44 10.28
CA VAL A 193 -11.32 8.61 9.16
C VAL A 193 -12.76 8.15 9.39
N ILE A 194 -13.10 7.72 10.61
CA ILE A 194 -14.48 7.32 10.96
C ILE A 194 -15.43 8.51 10.76
N LYS A 195 -15.05 9.67 11.29
CA LYS A 195 -15.83 10.91 11.16
C LYS A 195 -16.08 11.26 9.70
N TYR A 196 -15.03 11.26 8.86
CA TYR A 196 -15.17 11.57 7.44
C TYR A 196 -16.07 10.57 6.70
N ILE A 197 -15.94 9.27 6.98
CA ILE A 197 -16.80 8.21 6.40
C ILE A 197 -18.27 8.42 6.79
N ASP A 198 -18.54 8.79 8.04
CA ASP A 198 -19.89 9.01 8.54
C ASP A 198 -20.53 10.26 7.95
N GLU A 199 -19.81 11.39 7.91
CA GLU A 199 -20.27 12.65 7.32
C GLU A 199 -20.61 12.51 5.83
N MET A 200 -19.81 11.76 5.10
CA MET A 200 -19.98 11.52 3.67
C MET A 200 -20.90 10.32 3.36
N ASN A 201 -21.37 9.61 4.39
CA ASN A 201 -22.23 8.43 4.27
C ASN A 201 -21.65 7.32 3.40
N PHE A 202 -20.34 7.09 3.47
CA PHE A 202 -19.64 6.08 2.66
C PHE A 202 -19.79 4.67 3.22
N TYR A 203 -19.81 3.69 2.32
CA TYR A 203 -19.86 2.25 2.59
C TYR A 203 -21.15 1.74 3.28
N LYS A 204 -22.18 2.57 3.42
CA LYS A 204 -23.48 2.22 4.03
C LYS A 204 -24.44 1.57 3.04
#